data_7a67869d26995a478bc077cfba00b41f
#
_entry.id   7a67869d26995a478bc077cfba00b41f
#
_cell.length_a   1.000
_cell.length_b   1.000
_cell.length_c   1.000
_cell.angle_alpha   90.00
_cell.angle_beta   90.00
_cell.angle_gamma   90.00
#
_symmetry.space_group_name_H-M   'P 1'
#
loop_
_entity.id
_entity.type
_entity.pdbx_description
1 polymer ?
#
loop_
_entity_poly.entity_id
_entity_poly.type
_entity_poly.pdbx_seq_one_letter_code
_entity_poly.pdbx_strand_id
1 'polypeptide(L)'
;MLAASEVDLDSLPARLADRTICIGPARAADSYLKIDTIVQAALGVNADAIHPGYGFLSERAALARLCEEEGVIFIGPTSEQIEAVGDKLRAREEAAAAGVPIAPGGPVETIGEAMTLGREIGPPLLIKAVGGGGGRGMKRVDRLDDLAETMRLAAGEAGAAFGDARVYLERFVARGRHVEVQIVGDGAGHVIHLGERDCSVQRRYQKLIEETPAPGLRSDLRARIHAAGVQFAETLSYRGAGTVEFLVDSEREAFYFLEMNARIQVEHPVTEEVTGVDLVAEQIAIAEGRGLRLRQENVRREGCAIECRINAEDPARDFHPSPGMVREAAWPSGEGVRVDTHIFSGARVSPFYDSLMAKIIVHASNRPTALEKMRRAIAMTRLEGVATNLGFHAKVLADPEFERGGVDTSYLPRFLENRRLVEEARAHG
;
A
#
# COMPACT_ATOMS: atom_id res chain seq x y z
N MET A 1 9.01 11.12 20.88
CA MET A 1 7.72 11.70 21.28
C MET A 1 6.60 11.21 20.37
N LEU A 2 5.38 10.97 20.88
CA LEU A 2 4.22 10.56 20.11
C LEU A 2 3.14 11.66 20.15
N ALA A 3 2.58 12.01 18.96
CA ALA A 3 1.33 12.76 18.87
C ALA A 3 0.18 11.75 18.78
N ALA A 4 -0.77 11.79 19.70
CA ALA A 4 -1.85 10.81 19.82
C ALA A 4 -3.21 11.48 20.05
N SER A 5 -4.27 10.90 19.51
CA SER A 5 -5.64 11.28 19.90
C SER A 5 -5.95 10.75 21.32
N GLU A 6 -7.03 11.24 21.92
CA GLU A 6 -7.42 10.85 23.28
C GLU A 6 -7.60 9.33 23.46
N VAL A 7 -8.06 8.61 22.40
CA VAL A 7 -8.28 7.15 22.47
C VAL A 7 -6.99 6.33 22.31
N ASP A 8 -5.89 6.95 21.90
CA ASP A 8 -4.60 6.31 21.70
C ASP A 8 -3.57 6.61 22.81
N LEU A 9 -3.95 7.39 23.84
CA LEU A 9 -3.05 7.74 24.94
C LEU A 9 -2.56 6.54 25.74
N ASP A 10 -3.32 5.43 25.76
CA ASP A 10 -2.95 4.17 26.42
C ASP A 10 -2.40 3.11 25.46
N SER A 11 -2.19 3.48 24.19
CA SER A 11 -1.68 2.57 23.16
C SER A 11 -0.23 2.14 23.43
N LEU A 12 0.20 1.03 22.81
CA LEU A 12 1.59 0.58 22.95
C LEU A 12 2.60 1.63 22.49
N PRO A 13 2.43 2.33 21.36
CA PRO A 13 3.32 3.44 20.99
C PRO A 13 3.38 4.55 22.04
N ALA A 14 2.25 4.88 22.69
CA ALA A 14 2.24 5.89 23.76
C ALA A 14 3.02 5.47 24.99
N ARG A 15 3.02 4.17 25.31
CA ARG A 15 3.81 3.59 26.43
C ARG A 15 5.30 3.51 26.13
N LEU A 16 5.67 3.38 24.86
CA LEU A 16 7.07 3.28 24.41
C LEU A 16 7.71 4.65 24.18
N ALA A 17 6.91 5.67 23.88
CA ALA A 17 7.42 7.02 23.68
C ALA A 17 7.85 7.66 25.00
N ASP A 18 8.95 8.41 24.99
CA ASP A 18 9.41 9.18 26.17
C ASP A 18 8.36 10.19 26.64
N ARG A 19 7.58 10.72 25.71
CA ARG A 19 6.49 11.68 25.96
C ARG A 19 5.38 11.47 24.93
N THR A 20 4.13 11.66 25.36
CA THR A 20 2.95 11.65 24.48
C THR A 20 2.20 12.98 24.61
N ILE A 21 1.77 13.55 23.47
CA ILE A 21 0.96 14.75 23.40
C ILE A 21 -0.40 14.38 22.85
N CYS A 22 -1.45 14.76 23.56
CA CYS A 22 -2.81 14.66 23.04
C CYS A 22 -3.05 15.76 21.99
N ILE A 23 -3.36 15.36 20.75
CA ILE A 23 -3.62 16.28 19.63
C ILE A 23 -5.12 16.45 19.31
N GLY A 24 -6.00 15.92 20.16
CA GLY A 24 -7.43 16.10 20.01
C GLY A 24 -8.26 14.83 20.27
N PRO A 25 -9.57 14.90 20.02
CA PRO A 25 -10.51 13.80 20.26
C PRO A 25 -10.31 12.62 19.29
N ALA A 26 -11.08 11.56 19.50
CA ALA A 26 -10.97 10.30 18.79
C ALA A 26 -11.08 10.37 17.26
N ARG A 27 -11.95 11.27 16.73
CA ARG A 27 -12.14 11.36 15.27
C ARG A 27 -10.88 11.90 14.58
N ALA A 28 -10.41 11.22 13.55
CA ALA A 28 -9.22 11.60 12.81
C ALA A 28 -9.31 13.04 12.24
N ALA A 29 -10.49 13.47 11.78
CA ALA A 29 -10.74 14.83 11.30
C ALA A 29 -10.51 15.91 12.36
N ASP A 30 -10.59 15.56 13.64
CA ASP A 30 -10.45 16.46 14.76
C ASP A 30 -9.10 16.31 15.49
N SER A 31 -8.23 15.42 15.01
CA SER A 31 -6.91 15.10 15.57
C SER A 31 -5.87 14.86 14.48
N TYR A 32 -5.70 13.62 14.00
CA TYR A 32 -4.65 13.21 13.06
C TYR A 32 -4.68 13.87 11.68
N LEU A 33 -5.81 14.45 11.27
CA LEU A 33 -5.94 15.18 10.01
C LEU A 33 -5.83 16.72 10.18
N LYS A 34 -5.51 17.20 11.39
CA LYS A 34 -5.30 18.64 11.66
C LYS A 34 -3.82 18.99 11.57
N ILE A 35 -3.41 19.46 10.41
CA ILE A 35 -2.03 19.84 10.09
C ILE A 35 -1.48 20.83 11.12
N ASP A 36 -2.19 21.94 11.35
CA ASP A 36 -1.76 23.01 12.28
C ASP A 36 -1.53 22.46 13.69
N THR A 37 -2.44 21.60 14.17
CA THR A 37 -2.33 21.02 15.53
C THR A 37 -1.09 20.15 15.66
N ILE A 38 -0.77 19.34 14.63
CA ILE A 38 0.41 18.46 14.64
C ILE A 38 1.69 19.28 14.62
N VAL A 39 1.79 20.30 13.76
CA VAL A 39 2.99 21.14 13.68
C VAL A 39 3.14 22.00 14.94
N GLN A 40 2.06 22.58 15.46
CA GLN A 40 2.11 23.31 16.73
C GLN A 40 2.50 22.43 17.92
N ALA A 41 2.04 21.15 17.94
CA ALA A 41 2.47 20.19 18.95
C ALA A 41 3.99 19.91 18.86
N ALA A 42 4.54 19.79 17.66
CA ALA A 42 5.97 19.60 17.44
C ALA A 42 6.78 20.81 17.90
N LEU A 43 6.36 22.03 17.50
CA LEU A 43 7.00 23.28 17.92
C LEU A 43 6.95 23.49 19.44
N GLY A 44 5.79 23.21 20.06
CA GLY A 44 5.58 23.36 21.50
C GLY A 44 6.47 22.47 22.36
N VAL A 45 7.10 21.45 21.76
CA VAL A 45 8.04 20.55 22.45
C VAL A 45 9.47 20.64 21.93
N ASN A 46 9.73 21.57 21.04
CA ASN A 46 11.00 21.76 20.35
C ASN A 46 11.45 20.47 19.62
N ALA A 47 10.53 19.84 18.88
CA ALA A 47 10.88 18.68 18.07
C ALA A 47 11.69 19.12 16.83
N ASP A 48 12.78 18.44 16.53
CA ASP A 48 13.60 18.70 15.35
C ASP A 48 12.93 18.22 14.06
N ALA A 49 12.13 17.16 14.14
CA ALA A 49 11.55 16.51 12.98
C ALA A 49 10.18 15.87 13.27
N ILE A 50 9.40 15.67 12.19
CA ILE A 50 8.16 14.88 12.19
C ILE A 50 8.33 13.70 11.25
N HIS A 51 8.14 12.46 11.77
CA HIS A 51 7.97 11.26 10.94
C HIS A 51 6.48 11.00 10.74
N PRO A 52 5.95 11.10 9.51
CA PRO A 52 4.51 11.01 9.27
C PRO A 52 3.96 9.57 9.30
N GLY A 53 4.83 8.56 9.33
CA GLY A 53 4.42 7.16 9.19
C GLY A 53 3.81 6.86 7.81
N TYR A 54 2.73 6.11 7.81
CA TYR A 54 1.87 5.86 6.65
C TYR A 54 0.40 6.13 7.00
N GLY A 55 -0.43 6.43 5.99
CA GLY A 55 -1.82 6.86 6.21
C GLY A 55 -1.94 8.34 6.66
N PHE A 56 -3.15 8.75 7.01
CA PHE A 56 -3.48 10.13 7.46
C PHE A 56 -2.84 11.23 6.59
N LEU A 57 -1.86 11.93 7.12
CA LEU A 57 -1.21 13.08 6.48
C LEU A 57 0.12 12.75 5.78
N SER A 58 0.53 11.47 5.75
CA SER A 58 1.85 11.08 5.22
C SER A 58 2.09 11.46 3.74
N GLU A 59 1.00 11.60 2.96
CA GLU A 59 1.03 12.02 1.56
C GLU A 59 0.33 13.38 1.33
N ARG A 60 0.29 14.22 2.38
CA ARG A 60 -0.27 15.56 2.28
C ARG A 60 0.84 16.61 2.15
N ALA A 61 1.01 17.13 0.95
CA ALA A 61 1.99 18.18 0.66
C ALA A 61 1.88 19.40 1.61
N ALA A 62 0.66 19.73 2.04
CA ALA A 62 0.43 20.84 2.97
C ALA A 62 1.10 20.61 4.35
N LEU A 63 1.19 19.36 4.85
CA LEU A 63 1.93 19.09 6.09
C LEU A 63 3.43 19.30 5.88
N ALA A 64 4.00 18.73 4.80
CA ALA A 64 5.42 18.88 4.50
C ALA A 64 5.78 20.37 4.30
N ARG A 65 4.94 21.13 3.59
CA ARG A 65 5.13 22.58 3.36
C ARG A 65 5.10 23.37 4.66
N LEU A 66 4.14 23.11 5.53
CA LEU A 66 4.09 23.81 6.81
C LEU A 66 5.31 23.45 7.69
N CYS A 67 5.79 22.20 7.66
CA CYS A 67 7.05 21.86 8.33
C CYS A 67 8.24 22.63 7.75
N GLU A 68 8.34 22.74 6.41
CA GLU A 68 9.39 23.52 5.72
C GLU A 68 9.35 25.01 6.13
N GLU A 69 8.15 25.61 6.21
CA GLU A 69 7.93 27.00 6.61
C GLU A 69 8.31 27.27 8.07
N GLU A 70 8.01 26.34 8.96
CA GLU A 70 8.26 26.45 10.41
C GLU A 70 9.65 25.93 10.82
N GLY A 71 10.46 25.46 9.88
CA GLY A 71 11.81 24.95 10.16
C GLY A 71 11.86 23.60 10.88
N VAL A 72 10.78 22.82 10.81
CA VAL A 72 10.70 21.45 11.31
C VAL A 72 11.02 20.48 10.16
N ILE A 73 11.91 19.53 10.37
CA ILE A 73 12.27 18.56 9.33
C ILE A 73 11.12 17.58 9.11
N PHE A 74 10.56 17.55 7.88
CA PHE A 74 9.65 16.50 7.48
C PHE A 74 10.47 15.29 7.02
N ILE A 75 10.37 14.15 7.74
CA ILE A 75 11.09 12.91 7.40
C ILE A 75 10.33 12.22 6.26
N GLY A 76 10.74 12.52 5.03
CA GLY A 76 10.11 12.07 3.79
C GLY A 76 10.49 12.95 2.61
N PRO A 77 9.73 12.87 1.51
CA PRO A 77 9.91 13.71 0.33
C PRO A 77 9.56 15.17 0.62
N THR A 78 9.94 16.06 -0.29
CA THR A 78 9.57 17.49 -0.20
C THR A 78 8.09 17.67 -0.50
N SER A 79 7.53 18.82 -0.09
CA SER A 79 6.14 19.17 -0.40
C SER A 79 5.86 19.15 -1.91
N GLU A 80 6.81 19.60 -2.73
CA GLU A 80 6.72 19.59 -4.19
C GLU A 80 6.71 18.16 -4.76
N GLN A 81 7.53 17.26 -4.23
CA GLN A 81 7.57 15.86 -4.65
C GLN A 81 6.27 15.12 -4.31
N ILE A 82 5.71 15.36 -3.11
CA ILE A 82 4.40 14.81 -2.73
C ILE A 82 3.30 15.31 -3.67
N GLU A 83 3.32 16.59 -4.00
CA GLU A 83 2.34 17.22 -4.87
C GLU A 83 2.43 16.68 -6.31
N ALA A 84 3.66 16.48 -6.82
CA ALA A 84 3.92 15.94 -8.15
C ALA A 84 3.35 14.53 -8.34
N VAL A 85 3.54 13.64 -7.35
CA VAL A 85 3.05 12.25 -7.45
C VAL A 85 1.61 12.09 -6.97
N GLY A 86 1.08 13.06 -6.24
CA GLY A 86 -0.30 13.05 -5.71
C GLY A 86 -1.37 13.29 -6.78
N ASP A 87 -1.04 14.00 -7.87
CA ASP A 87 -1.91 14.15 -9.03
C ASP A 87 -1.67 13.00 -10.02
N LYS A 88 -2.66 12.12 -10.19
CA LYS A 88 -2.52 10.92 -11.01
C LYS A 88 -2.27 11.19 -12.49
N LEU A 89 -2.84 12.25 -13.05
CA LEU A 89 -2.61 12.60 -14.44
C LEU A 89 -1.19 13.13 -14.63
N ARG A 90 -0.77 14.05 -13.76
CA ARG A 90 0.59 14.58 -13.77
C ARG A 90 1.63 13.49 -13.56
N ALA A 91 1.47 12.63 -12.55
CA ALA A 91 2.39 11.50 -12.31
C ALA A 91 2.48 10.55 -13.51
N ARG A 92 1.35 10.29 -14.20
CA ARG A 92 1.30 9.48 -15.41
C ARG A 92 2.02 10.15 -16.59
N GLU A 93 1.85 11.45 -16.77
CA GLU A 93 2.54 12.24 -17.81
C GLU A 93 4.05 12.29 -17.56
N GLU A 94 4.46 12.52 -16.31
CA GLU A 94 5.87 12.50 -15.91
C GLU A 94 6.49 11.10 -16.09
N ALA A 95 5.77 10.03 -15.76
CA ALA A 95 6.22 8.65 -16.00
C ALA A 95 6.39 8.38 -17.50
N ALA A 96 5.45 8.79 -18.33
CA ALA A 96 5.56 8.65 -19.79
C ALA A 96 6.74 9.46 -20.37
N ALA A 97 6.94 10.69 -19.91
CA ALA A 97 8.06 11.54 -20.30
C ALA A 97 9.41 10.95 -19.88
N ALA A 98 9.44 10.28 -18.73
CA ALA A 98 10.59 9.51 -18.26
C ALA A 98 10.81 8.20 -19.04
N GLY A 99 9.95 7.83 -19.98
CA GLY A 99 10.03 6.57 -20.72
C GLY A 99 9.53 5.35 -19.95
N VAL A 100 8.86 5.54 -18.83
CA VAL A 100 8.23 4.47 -18.05
C VAL A 100 6.93 4.05 -18.73
N PRO A 101 6.70 2.75 -18.98
CA PRO A 101 5.48 2.30 -19.65
C PRO A 101 4.20 2.66 -18.87
N ILE A 102 3.23 3.24 -19.58
CA ILE A 102 1.90 3.53 -19.04
C ILE A 102 0.84 2.70 -19.77
N ALA A 103 -0.27 2.36 -19.10
CA ALA A 103 -1.36 1.65 -19.75
C ALA A 103 -1.91 2.47 -20.92
N PRO A 104 -2.20 1.87 -22.09
CA PRO A 104 -2.81 2.58 -23.20
C PRO A 104 -4.11 3.28 -22.77
N GLY A 105 -4.18 4.59 -23.00
CA GLY A 105 -5.32 5.41 -22.55
C GLY A 105 -4.93 6.87 -22.35
N GLY A 106 -5.87 7.65 -21.84
CA GLY A 106 -5.66 9.07 -21.58
C GLY A 106 -6.86 9.76 -20.95
N PRO A 107 -6.72 11.06 -20.61
CA PRO A 107 -7.84 11.87 -20.15
C PRO A 107 -8.90 12.00 -21.25
N VAL A 108 -10.15 12.10 -20.85
CA VAL A 108 -11.29 12.29 -21.74
C VAL A 108 -12.25 13.31 -21.10
N GLU A 109 -12.56 14.36 -21.85
CA GLU A 109 -13.45 15.43 -21.39
C GLU A 109 -14.87 15.24 -21.93
N THR A 110 -14.98 14.66 -23.13
CA THR A 110 -16.26 14.45 -23.83
C THR A 110 -16.51 12.97 -24.10
N ILE A 111 -17.79 12.62 -24.24
CA ILE A 111 -18.19 11.27 -24.67
C ILE A 111 -17.64 10.94 -26.06
N GLY A 112 -17.55 11.93 -26.95
CA GLY A 112 -17.00 11.75 -28.29
C GLY A 112 -15.52 11.33 -28.26
N GLU A 113 -14.71 11.99 -27.44
CA GLU A 113 -13.30 11.62 -27.20
C GLU A 113 -13.20 10.23 -26.60
N ALA A 114 -14.00 9.94 -25.56
CA ALA A 114 -14.02 8.64 -24.92
C ALA A 114 -14.36 7.52 -25.89
N MET A 115 -15.35 7.73 -26.77
CA MET A 115 -15.73 6.76 -27.80
C MET A 115 -14.64 6.56 -28.86
N THR A 116 -13.92 7.62 -29.21
CA THR A 116 -12.80 7.55 -30.18
C THR A 116 -11.63 6.77 -29.57
N LEU A 117 -11.19 7.17 -28.38
CA LEU A 117 -10.12 6.50 -27.64
C LEU A 117 -10.49 5.06 -27.29
N GLY A 118 -11.75 4.82 -26.88
CA GLY A 118 -12.26 3.48 -26.58
C GLY A 118 -12.26 2.51 -27.77
N ARG A 119 -12.52 2.99 -28.99
CA ARG A 119 -12.37 2.18 -30.21
C ARG A 119 -10.92 1.87 -30.54
N GLU A 120 -10.03 2.83 -30.32
CA GLU A 120 -8.59 2.66 -30.54
C GLU A 120 -7.98 1.64 -29.60
N ILE A 121 -8.30 1.72 -28.31
CA ILE A 121 -7.78 0.81 -27.27
C ILE A 121 -8.43 -0.59 -27.39
N GLY A 122 -9.73 -0.63 -27.64
CA GLY A 122 -10.58 -1.82 -27.62
C GLY A 122 -10.97 -2.26 -26.20
N PRO A 123 -12.22 -2.74 -26.01
CA PRO A 123 -12.65 -3.28 -24.72
C PRO A 123 -11.94 -4.60 -24.37
N PRO A 124 -11.87 -4.97 -23.08
CA PRO A 124 -12.43 -4.24 -21.94
C PRO A 124 -11.62 -3.00 -21.58
N LEU A 125 -12.33 -1.96 -21.11
CA LEU A 125 -11.77 -0.68 -20.74
C LEU A 125 -11.99 -0.43 -19.24
N LEU A 126 -11.23 0.51 -18.68
CA LEU A 126 -11.39 0.97 -17.32
C LEU A 126 -11.50 2.51 -17.31
N ILE A 127 -12.57 3.02 -16.72
CA ILE A 127 -12.73 4.44 -16.43
C ILE A 127 -12.26 4.66 -14.99
N LYS A 128 -11.41 5.67 -14.78
CA LYS A 128 -10.89 6.03 -13.46
C LYS A 128 -11.14 7.49 -13.17
N ALA A 129 -11.60 7.81 -11.95
CA ALA A 129 -11.66 9.17 -11.45
C ALA A 129 -10.24 9.70 -11.18
N VAL A 130 -9.94 10.94 -11.60
CA VAL A 130 -8.65 11.59 -11.36
C VAL A 130 -8.40 11.78 -9.87
N GLY A 131 -9.39 12.25 -9.13
CA GLY A 131 -9.34 12.42 -7.67
C GLY A 131 -9.51 11.12 -6.87
N GLY A 132 -9.73 9.97 -7.52
CA GLY A 132 -9.92 8.68 -6.87
C GLY A 132 -8.62 8.06 -6.35
N GLY A 133 -8.70 7.25 -5.29
CA GLY A 133 -7.57 6.53 -4.71
C GLY A 133 -7.98 5.19 -4.11
N GLY A 134 -7.03 4.25 -3.95
CA GLY A 134 -7.29 2.93 -3.36
C GLY A 134 -8.40 2.14 -4.07
N GLY A 135 -8.47 2.23 -5.40
CA GLY A 135 -9.49 1.55 -6.21
C GLY A 135 -10.88 2.21 -6.23
N ARG A 136 -11.08 3.31 -5.52
CA ARG A 136 -12.34 4.06 -5.53
C ARG A 136 -12.46 4.92 -6.78
N GLY A 137 -13.66 4.99 -7.35
CA GLY A 137 -13.92 5.77 -8.57
C GLY A 137 -13.47 5.06 -9.86
N MET A 138 -13.44 3.72 -9.87
CA MET A 138 -13.13 2.91 -11.05
C MET A 138 -14.37 2.18 -11.55
N LYS A 139 -14.58 2.17 -12.88
CA LYS A 139 -15.64 1.42 -13.54
C LYS A 139 -15.12 0.69 -14.77
N ARG A 140 -15.40 -0.62 -14.82
CA ARG A 140 -15.07 -1.45 -15.97
C ARG A 140 -16.16 -1.34 -17.04
N VAL A 141 -15.72 -1.31 -18.29
CA VAL A 141 -16.57 -1.26 -19.48
C VAL A 141 -16.22 -2.44 -20.39
N ASP A 142 -17.10 -3.42 -20.49
CA ASP A 142 -16.86 -4.63 -21.29
C ASP A 142 -17.29 -4.47 -22.75
N ARG A 143 -18.14 -3.51 -23.07
CA ARG A 143 -18.66 -3.24 -24.43
C ARG A 143 -18.61 -1.74 -24.71
N LEU A 144 -18.23 -1.37 -25.91
CA LEU A 144 -18.19 0.05 -26.32
C LEU A 144 -19.56 0.74 -26.20
N ASP A 145 -20.66 0.00 -26.44
CA ASP A 145 -22.01 0.54 -26.34
C ASP A 145 -22.34 1.08 -24.93
N ASP A 146 -21.72 0.49 -23.89
CA ASP A 146 -21.94 0.88 -22.49
C ASP A 146 -21.05 2.04 -22.04
N LEU A 147 -20.04 2.43 -22.85
CA LEU A 147 -19.01 3.40 -22.47
C LEU A 147 -19.60 4.77 -22.12
N ALA A 148 -20.52 5.28 -22.94
CA ALA A 148 -21.08 6.62 -22.77
C ALA A 148 -21.89 6.76 -21.48
N GLU A 149 -22.68 5.75 -21.13
CA GLU A 149 -23.47 5.73 -19.90
C GLU A 149 -22.56 5.56 -18.67
N THR A 150 -21.63 4.60 -18.74
CA THR A 150 -20.68 4.33 -17.65
C THR A 150 -19.80 5.54 -17.36
N MET A 151 -19.39 6.29 -18.39
CA MET A 151 -18.61 7.51 -18.22
C MET A 151 -19.38 8.60 -17.46
N ARG A 152 -20.65 8.86 -17.84
CA ARG A 152 -21.49 9.85 -17.12
C ARG A 152 -21.66 9.47 -15.66
N LEU A 153 -21.92 8.18 -15.38
CA LEU A 153 -22.08 7.68 -14.04
C LEU A 153 -20.76 7.83 -13.23
N ALA A 154 -19.62 7.45 -13.81
CA ALA A 154 -18.30 7.57 -13.18
C ALA A 154 -17.96 9.03 -12.86
N ALA A 155 -18.18 9.96 -13.80
CA ALA A 155 -17.93 11.38 -13.59
C ALA A 155 -18.83 11.98 -12.50
N GLY A 156 -20.13 11.60 -12.49
CA GLY A 156 -21.07 12.05 -11.46
C GLY A 156 -20.69 11.57 -10.07
N GLU A 157 -20.33 10.30 -9.91
CA GLU A 157 -19.85 9.74 -8.64
C GLU A 157 -18.52 10.36 -8.21
N ALA A 158 -17.60 10.60 -9.16
CA ALA A 158 -16.32 11.24 -8.88
C ALA A 158 -16.50 12.67 -8.34
N GLY A 159 -17.36 13.46 -8.99
CA GLY A 159 -17.70 14.81 -8.54
C GLY A 159 -18.30 14.82 -7.13
N ALA A 160 -19.21 13.90 -6.82
CA ALA A 160 -19.83 13.79 -5.52
C ALA A 160 -18.88 13.31 -4.41
N ALA A 161 -18.00 12.33 -4.74
CA ALA A 161 -17.14 11.69 -3.74
C ALA A 161 -15.82 12.44 -3.50
N PHE A 162 -15.27 13.10 -4.53
CA PHE A 162 -13.94 13.70 -4.50
C PHE A 162 -13.92 15.21 -4.78
N GLY A 163 -15.07 15.79 -5.20
CA GLY A 163 -15.14 17.18 -5.63
C GLY A 163 -14.53 17.46 -7.01
N ASP A 164 -14.09 16.39 -7.72
CA ASP A 164 -13.49 16.45 -9.05
C ASP A 164 -14.15 15.41 -9.96
N ALA A 165 -14.87 15.88 -10.99
CA ALA A 165 -15.60 15.01 -11.92
C ALA A 165 -14.73 14.50 -13.09
N ARG A 166 -13.44 14.91 -13.17
CA ARG A 166 -12.55 14.47 -14.24
C ARG A 166 -12.32 12.96 -14.19
N VAL A 167 -12.37 12.34 -15.34
CA VAL A 167 -12.11 10.90 -15.52
C VAL A 167 -11.13 10.69 -16.65
N TYR A 168 -10.45 9.55 -16.61
CA TYR A 168 -9.65 9.09 -17.74
C TYR A 168 -9.98 7.64 -18.08
N LEU A 169 -9.73 7.28 -19.35
CA LEU A 169 -10.01 5.97 -19.91
C LEU A 169 -8.68 5.24 -20.13
N GLU A 170 -8.61 3.96 -19.76
CA GLU A 170 -7.46 3.12 -20.05
C GLU A 170 -7.85 1.69 -20.37
N ARG A 171 -6.90 0.93 -20.92
CA ARG A 171 -7.05 -0.51 -21.12
C ARG A 171 -7.21 -1.21 -19.77
N PHE A 172 -8.22 -2.08 -19.70
CA PHE A 172 -8.35 -2.98 -18.54
C PHE A 172 -7.43 -4.19 -18.72
N VAL A 173 -6.60 -4.47 -17.72
CA VAL A 173 -5.72 -5.64 -17.66
C VAL A 173 -6.41 -6.71 -16.81
N ALA A 174 -6.98 -7.71 -17.45
CA ALA A 174 -7.86 -8.68 -16.79
C ALA A 174 -7.14 -9.56 -15.76
N ARG A 175 -5.88 -9.91 -16.01
CA ARG A 175 -5.05 -10.76 -15.14
C ARG A 175 -3.79 -10.01 -14.70
N GLY A 176 -4.00 -8.79 -14.27
CA GLY A 176 -2.93 -7.93 -13.81
C GLY A 176 -2.42 -8.34 -12.43
N ARG A 177 -1.09 -8.36 -12.26
CA ARG A 177 -0.46 -8.47 -10.94
C ARG A 177 -0.07 -7.10 -10.44
N HIS A 178 -0.26 -6.87 -9.18
CA HIS A 178 0.19 -5.65 -8.51
C HIS A 178 1.61 -5.89 -8.00
N VAL A 179 2.58 -5.35 -8.73
CA VAL A 179 4.01 -5.43 -8.38
C VAL A 179 4.51 -4.02 -8.12
N GLU A 180 5.25 -3.83 -7.05
CA GLU A 180 5.74 -2.52 -6.65
C GLU A 180 7.23 -2.55 -6.36
N VAL A 181 7.92 -1.45 -6.62
CA VAL A 181 9.37 -1.31 -6.42
C VAL A 181 9.63 -0.39 -5.24
N GLN A 182 10.34 -0.91 -4.22
CA GLN A 182 10.83 -0.08 -3.13
C GLN A 182 12.01 0.76 -3.62
N ILE A 183 11.88 2.07 -3.59
CA ILE A 183 12.97 2.98 -3.90
C ILE A 183 13.40 3.76 -2.64
N VAL A 184 14.65 4.22 -2.66
CA VAL A 184 15.20 5.15 -1.67
C VAL A 184 16.04 6.17 -2.44
N GLY A 185 15.78 7.47 -2.24
CA GLY A 185 16.47 8.56 -2.90
C GLY A 185 17.08 9.55 -1.91
N ASP A 186 18.19 10.20 -2.28
CA ASP A 186 18.89 11.15 -1.45
C ASP A 186 18.38 12.60 -1.56
N GLY A 187 17.46 12.86 -2.50
CA GLY A 187 16.99 14.21 -2.82
C GLY A 187 17.90 15.01 -3.73
N ALA A 188 19.03 14.44 -4.18
CA ALA A 188 20.00 15.07 -5.06
C ALA A 188 20.13 14.38 -6.44
N GLY A 189 19.19 13.48 -6.75
CA GLY A 189 19.12 12.76 -8.01
C GLY A 189 19.71 11.35 -7.97
N HIS A 190 20.28 10.90 -6.86
CA HIS A 190 20.72 9.52 -6.70
C HIS A 190 19.61 8.68 -6.04
N VAL A 191 19.13 7.67 -6.75
CA VAL A 191 18.07 6.76 -6.31
C VAL A 191 18.53 5.31 -6.48
N ILE A 192 18.21 4.47 -5.51
CA ILE A 192 18.39 3.01 -5.58
C ILE A 192 17.04 2.30 -5.41
N HIS A 193 16.98 1.05 -5.88
CA HIS A 193 15.88 0.15 -5.53
C HIS A 193 16.32 -0.95 -4.56
N LEU A 194 15.43 -1.38 -3.69
CA LEU A 194 15.63 -2.49 -2.76
C LEU A 194 14.88 -3.77 -3.20
N GLY A 195 14.45 -3.81 -4.44
CA GLY A 195 13.69 -4.92 -5.03
C GLY A 195 12.21 -4.62 -5.13
N GLU A 196 11.48 -5.65 -5.56
CA GLU A 196 10.04 -5.58 -5.75
C GLU A 196 9.28 -6.41 -4.72
N ARG A 197 8.02 -6.03 -4.49
CA ARG A 197 7.02 -6.79 -3.76
C ARG A 197 5.85 -7.15 -4.68
N ASP A 198 5.26 -8.32 -4.48
CA ASP A 198 3.97 -8.69 -5.07
C ASP A 198 2.87 -8.45 -4.04
N CYS A 199 1.92 -7.61 -4.40
CA CYS A 199 0.79 -7.21 -3.58
C CYS A 199 -0.55 -7.60 -4.23
N SER A 200 -0.56 -8.65 -5.04
CA SER A 200 -1.75 -9.06 -5.82
C SER A 200 -2.86 -9.66 -4.96
N VAL A 201 -2.54 -10.18 -3.77
CA VAL A 201 -3.56 -10.71 -2.85
C VAL A 201 -4.22 -9.57 -2.09
N GLN A 202 -5.30 -9.06 -2.66
CA GLN A 202 -6.01 -7.89 -2.14
C GLN A 202 -7.53 -8.08 -2.20
N ARG A 203 -8.24 -7.48 -1.25
CA ARG A 203 -9.69 -7.42 -1.22
C ARG A 203 -10.14 -5.98 -1.37
N ARG A 204 -10.96 -5.69 -2.38
CA ARG A 204 -11.43 -4.33 -2.67
C ARG A 204 -10.27 -3.31 -2.69
N TYR A 205 -9.15 -3.70 -3.33
CA TYR A 205 -7.90 -2.94 -3.44
C TYR A 205 -7.12 -2.74 -2.13
N GLN A 206 -7.53 -3.38 -1.03
CA GLN A 206 -6.75 -3.45 0.20
C GLN A 206 -5.86 -4.69 0.18
N LYS A 207 -4.56 -4.48 0.27
CA LYS A 207 -3.54 -5.53 0.31
C LYS A 207 -3.73 -6.36 1.60
N LEU A 208 -3.59 -7.68 1.51
CA LEU A 208 -3.77 -8.62 2.64
C LEU A 208 -2.58 -9.56 2.84
N ILE A 209 -1.92 -9.97 1.75
CA ILE A 209 -0.71 -10.77 1.78
C ILE A 209 0.25 -10.19 0.75
N GLU A 210 1.48 -9.95 1.18
CA GLU A 210 2.54 -9.40 0.36
C GLU A 210 3.75 -10.33 0.36
N GLU A 211 4.44 -10.43 -0.77
CA GLU A 211 5.59 -11.32 -0.94
C GLU A 211 6.77 -10.60 -1.62
N THR A 212 7.98 -10.96 -1.24
CA THR A 212 9.18 -10.58 -1.96
C THR A 212 10.18 -11.76 -1.99
N PRO A 213 10.84 -12.03 -3.15
CA PRO A 213 10.59 -11.46 -4.48
C PRO A 213 9.26 -11.93 -5.07
N ALA A 214 8.73 -11.19 -6.05
CA ALA A 214 7.48 -11.53 -6.74
C ALA A 214 7.56 -12.93 -7.37
N PRO A 215 6.68 -13.89 -6.97
CA PRO A 215 6.77 -15.27 -7.42
C PRO A 215 6.56 -15.40 -8.94
N GLY A 216 7.38 -16.18 -9.62
CA GLY A 216 7.23 -16.46 -11.05
C GLY A 216 7.42 -15.26 -11.99
N LEU A 217 7.90 -14.12 -11.50
CA LEU A 217 8.25 -12.98 -12.34
C LEU A 217 9.58 -13.25 -13.04
N ARG A 218 9.59 -13.19 -14.39
CA ARG A 218 10.79 -13.41 -15.20
C ARG A 218 11.88 -12.40 -14.86
N SER A 219 13.13 -12.83 -14.88
CA SER A 219 14.28 -12.00 -14.47
C SER A 219 14.48 -10.76 -15.34
N ASP A 220 14.24 -10.85 -16.64
CA ASP A 220 14.32 -9.72 -17.57
C ASP A 220 13.20 -8.69 -17.32
N LEU A 221 11.98 -9.15 -17.10
CA LEU A 221 10.84 -8.29 -16.76
C LEU A 221 11.06 -7.62 -15.39
N ARG A 222 11.53 -8.38 -14.40
CA ARG A 222 11.90 -7.86 -13.08
C ARG A 222 12.93 -6.73 -13.18
N ALA A 223 14.01 -6.95 -13.95
CA ALA A 223 15.06 -5.93 -14.13
C ALA A 223 14.50 -4.66 -14.77
N ARG A 224 13.63 -4.79 -15.77
CA ARG A 224 12.97 -3.64 -16.41
C ARG A 224 12.05 -2.88 -15.46
N ILE A 225 11.29 -3.59 -14.61
CA ILE A 225 10.41 -2.98 -13.59
C ILE A 225 11.26 -2.21 -12.57
N HIS A 226 12.36 -2.80 -12.07
CA HIS A 226 13.28 -2.10 -11.16
C HIS A 226 13.85 -0.83 -11.78
N ALA A 227 14.36 -0.94 -13.01
CA ALA A 227 14.92 0.20 -13.73
C ALA A 227 13.88 1.33 -13.94
N ALA A 228 12.64 0.96 -14.29
CA ALA A 228 11.56 1.92 -14.46
C ALA A 228 11.21 2.65 -13.15
N GLY A 229 11.20 1.93 -12.02
CA GLY A 229 10.96 2.53 -10.71
C GLY A 229 12.05 3.55 -10.32
N VAL A 230 13.32 3.20 -10.52
CA VAL A 230 14.45 4.11 -10.28
C VAL A 230 14.38 5.30 -11.22
N GLN A 231 14.22 5.07 -12.52
CA GLN A 231 14.15 6.11 -13.54
C GLN A 231 13.08 7.16 -13.24
N PHE A 232 11.87 6.72 -12.84
CA PHE A 232 10.81 7.65 -12.46
C PHE A 232 11.19 8.48 -11.23
N ALA A 233 11.74 7.87 -10.20
CA ALA A 233 12.10 8.56 -8.97
C ALA A 233 13.31 9.52 -9.16
N GLU A 234 14.23 9.20 -10.06
CA GLU A 234 15.35 10.09 -10.44
C GLU A 234 14.86 11.37 -11.11
N THR A 235 13.82 11.31 -11.98
CA THR A 235 13.25 12.52 -12.61
C THR A 235 12.69 13.50 -11.59
N LEU A 236 12.24 12.99 -10.44
CA LEU A 236 11.74 13.79 -9.34
C LEU A 236 12.83 14.25 -8.38
N SER A 237 14.10 13.83 -8.57
CA SER A 237 15.15 13.96 -7.54
C SER A 237 14.62 13.53 -6.16
N TYR A 238 13.96 12.37 -6.11
CA TYR A 238 13.17 11.93 -4.96
C TYR A 238 13.99 11.81 -3.68
N ARG A 239 13.39 12.21 -2.53
CA ARG A 239 14.01 12.18 -1.21
C ARG A 239 13.29 11.21 -0.28
N GLY A 240 14.04 10.34 0.40
CA GLY A 240 13.52 9.38 1.35
C GLY A 240 13.07 8.06 0.73
N ALA A 241 12.30 7.28 1.48
CA ALA A 241 11.70 6.04 1.00
C ALA A 241 10.40 6.31 0.23
N GLY A 242 10.23 5.63 -0.90
CA GLY A 242 9.02 5.68 -1.71
C GLY A 242 8.79 4.35 -2.42
N THR A 243 7.62 4.20 -3.01
CA THR A 243 7.24 2.97 -3.70
C THR A 243 6.59 3.31 -5.04
N VAL A 244 7.13 2.75 -6.11
CA VAL A 244 6.55 2.89 -7.46
C VAL A 244 5.76 1.63 -7.77
N GLU A 245 4.46 1.77 -7.99
CA GLU A 245 3.52 0.68 -8.20
C GLU A 245 3.30 0.44 -9.70
N PHE A 246 3.28 -0.84 -10.08
CA PHE A 246 3.10 -1.29 -11.46
C PHE A 246 2.01 -2.35 -11.56
N LEU A 247 1.23 -2.28 -12.63
CA LEU A 247 0.36 -3.35 -13.07
C LEU A 247 1.11 -4.22 -14.08
N VAL A 248 1.42 -5.45 -13.72
CA VAL A 248 2.09 -6.40 -14.60
C VAL A 248 1.07 -7.25 -15.34
N ASP A 249 1.07 -7.16 -16.66
CA ASP A 249 0.29 -8.00 -17.58
C ASP A 249 1.12 -9.23 -17.94
N SER A 250 0.88 -10.33 -17.22
CA SER A 250 1.64 -11.57 -17.42
C SER A 250 1.35 -12.22 -18.77
N GLU A 251 0.20 -11.96 -19.40
CA GLU A 251 -0.15 -12.52 -20.71
C GLU A 251 0.61 -11.83 -21.85
N ARG A 252 0.87 -10.52 -21.70
CA ARG A 252 1.60 -9.71 -22.69
C ARG A 252 3.07 -9.50 -22.36
N GLU A 253 3.53 -10.03 -21.23
CA GLU A 253 4.89 -9.80 -20.71
C GLU A 253 5.22 -8.29 -20.63
N ALA A 254 4.23 -7.49 -20.25
CA ALA A 254 4.28 -6.05 -20.15
C ALA A 254 4.01 -5.58 -18.72
N PHE A 255 4.40 -4.37 -18.42
CA PHE A 255 4.04 -3.71 -17.17
C PHE A 255 3.71 -2.24 -17.42
N TYR A 256 2.91 -1.67 -16.55
CA TYR A 256 2.42 -0.30 -16.67
C TYR A 256 2.49 0.39 -15.33
N PHE A 257 2.97 1.62 -15.31
CA PHE A 257 2.94 2.49 -14.15
C PHE A 257 1.49 2.67 -13.64
N LEU A 258 1.28 2.52 -12.35
CA LEU A 258 0.01 2.77 -11.69
C LEU A 258 0.04 4.09 -10.93
N GLU A 259 0.91 4.18 -9.95
CA GLU A 259 1.08 5.35 -9.09
C GLU A 259 2.41 5.25 -8.34
N MET A 260 2.79 6.32 -7.66
CA MET A 260 3.89 6.32 -6.70
C MET A 260 3.35 6.74 -5.35
N ASN A 261 3.71 6.00 -4.31
CA ASN A 261 3.43 6.37 -2.94
C ASN A 261 4.65 7.07 -2.33
N ALA A 262 4.45 8.35 -1.97
CA ALA A 262 5.49 9.24 -1.45
C ALA A 262 5.70 9.08 0.06
N ARG A 263 5.81 7.85 0.53
CA ARG A 263 5.92 7.47 1.94
C ARG A 263 6.46 6.05 2.08
N ILE A 264 6.72 5.64 3.31
CA ILE A 264 6.91 4.23 3.62
C ILE A 264 5.60 3.44 3.46
N GLN A 265 5.67 2.20 2.99
CA GLN A 265 4.52 1.30 2.85
C GLN A 265 4.29 0.47 4.12
N VAL A 266 3.06 -0.03 4.31
CA VAL A 266 2.73 -0.97 5.39
C VAL A 266 3.60 -2.22 5.28
N GLU A 267 3.75 -2.73 4.07
CA GLU A 267 4.46 -3.94 3.67
C GLU A 267 5.98 -3.79 3.50
N HIS A 268 6.57 -2.65 3.94
CA HIS A 268 8.03 -2.47 3.91
C HIS A 268 8.82 -3.57 4.63
N PRO A 269 8.30 -4.21 5.70
CA PRO A 269 9.05 -5.23 6.42
C PRO A 269 9.51 -6.40 5.58
N VAL A 270 8.76 -6.84 4.55
CA VAL A 270 9.23 -7.95 3.70
C VAL A 270 10.50 -7.57 2.92
N THR A 271 10.62 -6.28 2.53
CA THR A 271 11.85 -5.77 1.90
C THR A 271 13.00 -5.72 2.90
N GLU A 272 12.76 -5.26 4.12
CA GLU A 272 13.77 -5.23 5.19
C GLU A 272 14.31 -6.62 5.50
N GLU A 273 13.42 -7.62 5.59
CA GLU A 273 13.81 -9.02 5.89
C GLU A 273 14.72 -9.64 4.82
N VAL A 274 14.52 -9.33 3.53
CA VAL A 274 15.35 -9.90 2.46
C VAL A 274 16.60 -9.07 2.16
N THR A 275 16.66 -7.80 2.58
CA THR A 275 17.79 -6.90 2.28
C THR A 275 18.67 -6.62 3.49
N GLY A 276 18.15 -6.79 4.70
CA GLY A 276 18.79 -6.36 5.94
C GLY A 276 18.85 -4.83 6.12
N VAL A 277 18.11 -4.07 5.29
CA VAL A 277 18.09 -2.60 5.34
C VAL A 277 16.91 -2.14 6.20
N ASP A 278 17.19 -1.36 7.24
CA ASP A 278 16.17 -0.66 8.04
C ASP A 278 15.74 0.62 7.28
N LEU A 279 14.56 0.56 6.65
CA LEU A 279 14.04 1.67 5.82
C LEU A 279 13.70 2.91 6.64
N VAL A 280 13.24 2.75 7.87
CA VAL A 280 12.93 3.89 8.76
C VAL A 280 14.23 4.58 9.17
N ALA A 281 15.26 3.82 9.52
CA ALA A 281 16.58 4.37 9.83
C ALA A 281 17.21 5.09 8.62
N GLU A 282 17.03 4.58 7.39
CA GLU A 282 17.48 5.28 6.18
C GLU A 282 16.69 6.57 5.92
N GLN A 283 15.35 6.59 6.14
CA GLN A 283 14.56 7.82 6.06
C GLN A 283 15.07 8.90 7.01
N ILE A 284 15.36 8.52 8.27
CA ILE A 284 15.89 9.45 9.27
C ILE A 284 17.27 9.94 8.87
N ALA A 285 18.17 9.05 8.43
CA ALA A 285 19.52 9.41 8.01
C ALA A 285 19.54 10.40 6.83
N ILE A 286 18.66 10.20 5.86
CA ILE A 286 18.51 11.10 4.70
C ILE A 286 17.97 12.46 5.19
N ALA A 287 16.98 12.47 6.07
CA ALA A 287 16.39 13.69 6.60
C ALA A 287 17.40 14.50 7.45
N GLU A 288 18.33 13.84 8.12
CA GLU A 288 19.47 14.48 8.84
C GLU A 288 20.56 15.03 7.90
N GLY A 289 20.40 14.90 6.57
CA GLY A 289 21.38 15.36 5.60
C GLY A 289 22.60 14.45 5.45
N ARG A 290 22.57 13.23 5.96
CA ARG A 290 23.65 12.23 5.80
C ARG A 290 23.66 11.59 4.41
N GLY A 291 22.66 11.90 3.57
CA GLY A 291 22.51 11.34 2.24
C GLY A 291 22.21 9.84 2.25
N LEU A 292 22.19 9.24 1.05
CA LEU A 292 22.00 7.80 0.88
C LEU A 292 23.33 7.08 1.08
N ARG A 293 23.44 6.25 2.12
CA ARG A 293 24.67 5.51 2.48
C ARG A 293 24.86 4.24 1.65
N LEU A 294 23.78 3.77 1.03
CA LEU A 294 23.76 2.57 0.23
C LEU A 294 24.04 2.89 -1.24
N ARG A 295 24.77 2.01 -1.92
CA ARG A 295 24.91 1.99 -3.37
C ARG A 295 24.20 0.79 -3.95
N GLN A 296 23.67 0.90 -5.17
CA GLN A 296 22.89 -0.19 -5.79
C GLN A 296 23.67 -1.52 -5.85
N GLU A 297 24.98 -1.46 -6.14
CA GLU A 297 25.83 -2.67 -6.20
C GLU A 297 26.01 -3.38 -4.83
N ASN A 298 25.73 -2.69 -3.73
CA ASN A 298 25.85 -3.23 -2.38
C ASN A 298 24.54 -3.79 -1.85
N VAL A 299 23.42 -3.54 -2.51
CA VAL A 299 22.13 -4.09 -2.12
C VAL A 299 22.12 -5.60 -2.38
N ARG A 300 22.06 -6.38 -1.31
CA ARG A 300 21.88 -7.84 -1.36
C ARG A 300 20.42 -8.14 -1.10
N ARG A 301 19.91 -9.17 -1.75
CA ARG A 301 18.55 -9.70 -1.54
C ARG A 301 18.68 -11.20 -1.37
N GLU A 302 18.34 -11.68 -0.19
CA GLU A 302 18.51 -13.10 0.16
C GLU A 302 17.19 -13.71 0.60
N GLY A 303 16.89 -14.90 0.08
CA GLY A 303 15.71 -15.63 0.47
C GLY A 303 14.40 -15.08 -0.07
N CYS A 304 13.36 -15.28 0.72
CA CYS A 304 11.97 -14.88 0.43
C CYS A 304 11.28 -14.47 1.72
N ALA A 305 10.53 -13.40 1.69
CA ALA A 305 9.70 -12.97 2.80
C ALA A 305 8.22 -12.89 2.39
N ILE A 306 7.34 -13.21 3.33
CA ILE A 306 5.88 -13.13 3.19
C ILE A 306 5.34 -12.37 4.39
N GLU A 307 4.46 -11.42 4.16
CA GLU A 307 3.72 -10.70 5.19
C GLU A 307 2.23 -11.07 5.10
N CYS A 308 1.57 -11.24 6.25
CA CYS A 308 0.12 -11.31 6.38
C CYS A 308 -0.35 -10.18 7.28
N ARG A 309 -1.28 -9.36 6.78
CA ARG A 309 -1.92 -8.32 7.59
C ARG A 309 -3.03 -8.90 8.44
N ILE A 310 -2.91 -8.76 9.75
CA ILE A 310 -3.92 -9.25 10.70
C ILE A 310 -4.84 -8.11 11.08
N ASN A 311 -6.08 -8.20 10.60
CA ASN A 311 -7.10 -7.18 10.77
C ASN A 311 -8.20 -7.65 11.75
N ALA A 312 -8.73 -6.71 12.53
CA ALA A 312 -9.95 -6.91 13.32
C ALA A 312 -11.19 -6.84 12.41
N GLU A 313 -11.39 -7.89 11.64
CA GLU A 313 -12.46 -8.03 10.66
C GLU A 313 -13.03 -9.44 10.70
N ASP A 314 -14.34 -9.56 10.45
CA ASP A 314 -15.06 -10.84 10.43
C ASP A 314 -15.26 -11.33 8.98
N PRO A 315 -14.47 -12.30 8.48
CA PRO A 315 -14.60 -12.83 7.12
C PRO A 315 -15.95 -13.50 6.86
N ALA A 316 -16.64 -14.01 7.90
CA ALA A 316 -17.96 -14.62 7.76
C ALA A 316 -19.07 -13.57 7.53
N ARG A 317 -18.79 -12.31 7.87
CA ARG A 317 -19.69 -11.17 7.68
C ARG A 317 -19.14 -10.17 6.68
N ASP A 318 -18.63 -10.67 5.56
CA ASP A 318 -18.04 -9.85 4.48
C ASP A 318 -16.93 -8.90 4.98
N PHE A 319 -16.08 -9.38 5.91
CA PHE A 319 -14.99 -8.61 6.51
C PHE A 319 -15.47 -7.33 7.22
N HIS A 320 -16.62 -7.43 7.88
CA HIS A 320 -17.11 -6.31 8.69
C HIS A 320 -16.13 -6.01 9.81
N PRO A 321 -15.78 -4.72 10.07
CA PRO A 321 -14.92 -4.35 11.18
C PRO A 321 -15.42 -4.87 12.53
N SER A 322 -14.50 -5.36 13.35
CA SER A 322 -14.78 -5.90 14.69
C SER A 322 -14.01 -5.13 15.76
N PRO A 323 -14.35 -3.84 16.02
CA PRO A 323 -13.72 -3.09 17.10
C PRO A 323 -14.10 -3.69 18.46
N GLY A 324 -13.20 -3.56 19.44
CA GLY A 324 -13.43 -4.09 20.76
C GLY A 324 -12.18 -4.27 21.59
N MET A 325 -12.32 -4.95 22.73
CA MET A 325 -11.19 -5.27 23.61
C MET A 325 -10.60 -6.62 23.23
N VAL A 326 -9.31 -6.68 23.00
CA VAL A 326 -8.54 -7.90 22.80
C VAL A 326 -8.25 -8.50 24.18
N ARG A 327 -8.97 -9.58 24.54
CA ARG A 327 -8.83 -10.24 25.84
C ARG A 327 -7.50 -10.99 25.95
N GLU A 328 -7.13 -11.69 24.89
CA GLU A 328 -5.89 -12.43 24.79
C GLU A 328 -5.20 -12.10 23.45
N ALA A 329 -3.91 -11.82 23.50
CA ALA A 329 -3.03 -11.70 22.34
C ALA A 329 -1.75 -12.48 22.60
N ALA A 330 -1.53 -13.56 21.84
CA ALA A 330 -0.29 -14.31 21.83
C ALA A 330 0.23 -14.37 20.39
N TRP A 331 1.46 -13.89 20.22
CA TRP A 331 2.09 -13.75 18.92
C TRP A 331 3.11 -14.85 18.67
N PRO A 332 3.31 -15.28 17.40
CA PRO A 332 4.33 -16.24 17.06
C PRO A 332 5.73 -15.64 17.25
N SER A 333 6.69 -16.50 17.53
CA SER A 333 8.11 -16.13 17.63
C SER A 333 9.00 -17.24 17.10
N GLY A 334 10.24 -16.93 16.82
CA GLY A 334 11.24 -17.88 16.33
C GLY A 334 12.12 -17.27 15.24
N GLU A 335 13.11 -18.03 14.79
CA GLU A 335 14.02 -17.60 13.74
C GLU A 335 13.29 -17.31 12.43
N GLY A 336 13.50 -16.11 11.86
CA GLY A 336 12.85 -15.63 10.65
C GLY A 336 11.34 -15.45 10.81
N VAL A 337 10.86 -15.14 12.03
CA VAL A 337 9.50 -14.70 12.32
C VAL A 337 9.57 -13.33 12.99
N ARG A 338 8.94 -12.35 12.38
CA ARG A 338 8.80 -10.97 12.89
C ARG A 338 7.32 -10.66 13.05
N VAL A 339 6.98 -9.93 14.10
CA VAL A 339 5.63 -9.40 14.32
C VAL A 339 5.71 -7.92 14.62
N ASP A 340 5.13 -7.12 13.74
CA ASP A 340 4.96 -5.69 13.98
C ASP A 340 3.53 -5.46 14.45
N THR A 341 3.35 -5.07 15.70
CA THR A 341 2.02 -4.91 16.31
C THR A 341 1.99 -3.84 17.38
N HIS A 342 0.84 -3.22 17.53
CA HIS A 342 0.50 -2.37 18.68
C HIS A 342 -0.45 -3.07 19.66
N ILE A 343 -0.84 -4.31 19.38
CA ILE A 343 -1.83 -5.06 20.14
C ILE A 343 -1.17 -5.96 21.19
N PHE A 344 -1.70 -5.91 22.39
CA PHE A 344 -1.37 -6.75 23.54
C PHE A 344 -2.66 -7.17 24.27
N SER A 345 -2.60 -8.14 25.18
CA SER A 345 -3.77 -8.55 25.98
C SER A 345 -4.28 -7.38 26.82
N GLY A 346 -5.54 -6.99 26.62
CA GLY A 346 -6.17 -5.81 27.21
C GLY A 346 -6.15 -4.57 26.29
N ALA A 347 -5.51 -4.63 25.11
CA ALA A 347 -5.57 -3.54 24.15
C ALA A 347 -6.98 -3.37 23.56
N ARG A 348 -7.30 -2.15 23.16
CA ARG A 348 -8.57 -1.84 22.51
C ARG A 348 -8.35 -1.57 21.01
N VAL A 349 -9.08 -2.26 20.14
CA VAL A 349 -9.21 -1.91 18.74
C VAL A 349 -10.26 -0.82 18.62
N SER A 350 -9.83 0.35 18.16
CA SER A 350 -10.68 1.54 18.01
C SER A 350 -11.62 1.41 16.80
N PRO A 351 -12.89 1.85 16.89
CA PRO A 351 -13.77 1.95 15.74
C PRO A 351 -13.51 3.19 14.86
N PHE A 352 -12.58 4.07 15.23
CA PHE A 352 -12.34 5.35 14.58
C PHE A 352 -11.27 5.28 13.48
N TYR A 353 -10.45 4.21 13.47
CA TYR A 353 -9.30 4.08 12.59
C TYR A 353 -9.33 2.76 11.83
N ASP A 354 -8.23 2.46 11.12
CA ASP A 354 -8.07 1.21 10.38
C ASP A 354 -8.15 -0.02 11.29
N SER A 355 -8.61 -1.14 10.75
CA SER A 355 -8.75 -2.42 11.45
C SER A 355 -7.43 -3.19 11.62
N LEU A 356 -6.33 -2.72 11.06
CA LEU A 356 -5.01 -3.38 11.12
C LEU A 356 -4.51 -3.46 12.57
N MET A 357 -4.30 -4.67 13.05
CA MET A 357 -3.81 -4.95 14.40
C MET A 357 -2.34 -5.35 14.42
N ALA A 358 -1.91 -6.08 13.42
CA ALA A 358 -0.55 -6.58 13.32
C ALA A 358 -0.17 -6.96 11.88
N LYS A 359 1.12 -7.05 11.65
CA LYS A 359 1.70 -7.71 10.50
C LYS A 359 2.51 -8.89 11.02
N ILE A 360 2.28 -10.08 10.47
CA ILE A 360 3.11 -11.25 10.71
C ILE A 360 3.97 -11.42 9.47
N ILE A 361 5.28 -11.35 9.64
CA ILE A 361 6.26 -11.43 8.58
C ILE A 361 7.13 -12.66 8.82
N VAL A 362 7.38 -13.42 7.76
CA VAL A 362 8.31 -14.55 7.82
C VAL A 362 9.37 -14.40 6.73
N HIS A 363 10.59 -14.82 7.07
CA HIS A 363 11.72 -14.90 6.15
C HIS A 363 12.28 -16.32 6.13
N ALA A 364 12.63 -16.81 4.92
CA ALA A 364 13.28 -18.10 4.73
C ALA A 364 14.13 -18.09 3.46
N SER A 365 14.95 -19.12 3.27
CA SER A 365 15.84 -19.26 2.10
C SER A 365 15.09 -19.37 0.75
N ASN A 366 13.83 -19.77 0.77
CA ASN A 366 12.98 -19.90 -0.42
C ASN A 366 11.50 -19.82 -0.07
N ARG A 367 10.65 -19.61 -1.09
CA ARG A 367 9.20 -19.44 -0.92
C ARG A 367 8.48 -20.64 -0.29
N PRO A 368 8.71 -21.90 -0.68
CA PRO A 368 8.06 -23.04 -0.02
C PRO A 368 8.32 -23.08 1.48
N THR A 369 9.57 -22.84 1.90
CA THR A 369 9.93 -22.79 3.32
C THR A 369 9.28 -21.59 4.03
N ALA A 370 9.20 -20.42 3.37
CA ALA A 370 8.51 -19.25 3.91
C ALA A 370 7.01 -19.52 4.08
N LEU A 371 6.35 -20.16 3.11
CA LEU A 371 4.93 -20.55 3.21
C LEU A 371 4.67 -21.50 4.37
N GLU A 372 5.51 -22.52 4.56
CA GLU A 372 5.38 -23.43 5.69
C GLU A 372 5.56 -22.70 7.03
N LYS A 373 6.56 -21.80 7.10
CA LYS A 373 6.80 -20.95 8.26
C LYS A 373 5.61 -20.04 8.56
N MET A 374 5.01 -19.42 7.54
CA MET A 374 3.83 -18.56 7.70
C MET A 374 2.60 -19.37 8.17
N ARG A 375 2.36 -20.56 7.62
CA ARG A 375 1.29 -21.45 8.09
C ARG A 375 1.44 -21.76 9.58
N ARG A 376 2.65 -22.05 10.05
CA ARG A 376 2.95 -22.28 11.47
C ARG A 376 2.74 -21.01 12.30
N ALA A 377 3.23 -19.86 11.82
CA ALA A 377 3.07 -18.58 12.52
C ALA A 377 1.59 -18.22 12.71
N ILE A 378 0.78 -18.36 11.66
CA ILE A 378 -0.68 -18.14 11.74
C ILE A 378 -1.33 -19.13 12.73
N ALA A 379 -0.96 -20.41 12.71
CA ALA A 379 -1.50 -21.42 13.61
C ALA A 379 -1.11 -21.19 15.08
N MET A 380 0.05 -20.58 15.35
CA MET A 380 0.51 -20.23 16.69
C MET A 380 -0.13 -18.94 17.23
N THR A 381 -0.64 -18.09 16.34
CA THR A 381 -1.24 -16.80 16.72
C THR A 381 -2.59 -17.03 17.41
N ARG A 382 -2.76 -16.41 18.58
CA ARG A 382 -4.02 -16.46 19.33
C ARG A 382 -4.51 -15.06 19.64
N LEU A 383 -5.70 -14.74 19.16
CA LEU A 383 -6.36 -13.46 19.38
C LEU A 383 -7.80 -13.71 19.80
N GLU A 384 -8.18 -13.24 20.99
CA GLU A 384 -9.53 -13.38 21.52
C GLU A 384 -10.13 -12.02 21.87
N GLY A 385 -11.46 -11.93 21.76
CA GLY A 385 -12.22 -10.74 22.12
C GLY A 385 -12.73 -9.94 20.92
N VAL A 386 -12.08 -10.07 19.76
CA VAL A 386 -12.49 -9.49 18.48
C VAL A 386 -12.46 -10.55 17.39
N ALA A 387 -13.29 -10.42 16.37
CA ALA A 387 -13.17 -11.26 15.17
C ALA A 387 -11.95 -10.79 14.34
N THR A 388 -11.26 -11.75 13.73
CA THR A 388 -10.06 -11.49 12.94
C THR A 388 -10.03 -12.27 11.63
N ASN A 389 -9.21 -11.81 10.69
CA ASN A 389 -8.97 -12.51 9.43
C ASN A 389 -7.94 -13.66 9.51
N LEU A 390 -7.48 -14.07 10.69
CA LEU A 390 -6.51 -15.18 10.87
C LEU A 390 -6.95 -16.48 10.19
N GLY A 391 -8.19 -16.91 10.44
CA GLY A 391 -8.73 -18.13 9.84
C GLY A 391 -8.87 -18.04 8.31
N PHE A 392 -9.03 -16.82 7.78
CA PHE A 392 -9.04 -16.55 6.36
C PHE A 392 -7.61 -16.70 5.76
N HIS A 393 -6.59 -16.13 6.40
CA HIS A 393 -5.19 -16.32 5.98
C HIS A 393 -4.79 -17.80 5.97
N ALA A 394 -5.17 -18.57 6.99
CA ALA A 394 -4.90 -20.02 7.01
C ALA A 394 -5.49 -20.74 5.78
N LYS A 395 -6.69 -20.34 5.33
CA LYS A 395 -7.34 -20.91 4.15
C LYS A 395 -6.65 -20.49 2.83
N VAL A 396 -6.21 -19.24 2.70
CA VAL A 396 -5.49 -18.75 1.53
C VAL A 396 -4.11 -19.41 1.42
N LEU A 397 -3.38 -19.49 2.53
CA LEU A 397 -2.05 -20.14 2.58
C LEU A 397 -2.08 -21.65 2.26
N ALA A 398 -3.24 -22.30 2.43
CA ALA A 398 -3.45 -23.71 2.08
C ALA A 398 -4.01 -23.90 0.66
N ASP A 399 -4.30 -22.83 -0.07
CA ASP A 399 -4.85 -22.90 -1.41
C ASP A 399 -3.77 -23.26 -2.44
N PRO A 400 -3.99 -24.30 -3.29
CA PRO A 400 -3.00 -24.73 -4.28
C PRO A 400 -2.66 -23.68 -5.34
N GLU A 401 -3.59 -22.73 -5.66
CA GLU A 401 -3.31 -21.66 -6.60
C GLU A 401 -2.34 -20.66 -5.98
N PHE A 402 -2.55 -20.27 -4.72
CA PHE A 402 -1.63 -19.41 -3.99
C PHE A 402 -0.27 -20.09 -3.75
N GLU A 403 -0.28 -21.39 -3.41
CA GLU A 403 0.95 -22.15 -3.18
C GLU A 403 1.87 -22.20 -4.42
N ARG A 404 1.30 -22.32 -5.63
CA ARG A 404 2.06 -22.21 -6.88
C ARG A 404 2.72 -20.85 -7.08
N GLY A 405 2.12 -19.78 -6.55
CA GLY A 405 2.59 -18.40 -6.69
C GLY A 405 2.19 -17.73 -8.00
N GLY A 406 2.42 -16.40 -8.06
CA GLY A 406 2.13 -15.61 -9.25
C GLY A 406 0.64 -15.37 -9.50
N VAL A 407 -0.17 -15.36 -8.45
CA VAL A 407 -1.59 -15.01 -8.54
C VAL A 407 -1.78 -13.57 -8.99
N ASP A 408 -2.91 -13.30 -9.66
CA ASP A 408 -3.30 -11.97 -10.13
C ASP A 408 -4.29 -11.29 -9.16
N THR A 409 -4.60 -10.01 -9.39
CA THR A 409 -5.51 -9.22 -8.52
C THR A 409 -6.95 -9.74 -8.51
N SER A 410 -7.34 -10.64 -9.43
CA SER A 410 -8.64 -11.29 -9.45
C SER A 410 -8.67 -12.61 -8.68
N TYR A 411 -7.52 -13.07 -8.16
CA TYR A 411 -7.42 -14.32 -7.39
C TYR A 411 -8.37 -14.35 -6.20
N LEU A 412 -8.31 -13.34 -5.34
CA LEU A 412 -9.08 -13.36 -4.11
C LEU A 412 -10.60 -13.29 -4.33
N PRO A 413 -11.13 -12.47 -5.24
CA PRO A 413 -12.53 -12.56 -5.64
C PRO A 413 -12.97 -13.96 -6.08
N ARG A 414 -12.19 -14.63 -6.93
CA ARG A 414 -12.47 -16.01 -7.38
C ARG A 414 -12.41 -17.01 -6.22
N PHE A 415 -11.40 -16.89 -5.37
CA PHE A 415 -11.24 -17.75 -4.20
C PHE A 415 -12.45 -17.67 -3.26
N LEU A 416 -12.95 -16.46 -2.97
CA LEU A 416 -14.13 -16.24 -2.13
C LEU A 416 -15.41 -16.78 -2.76
N GLU A 417 -15.61 -16.55 -4.05
CA GLU A 417 -16.76 -17.07 -4.81
C GLU A 417 -16.81 -18.59 -4.78
N ASN A 418 -15.71 -19.25 -5.12
CA ASN A 418 -15.61 -20.72 -5.14
C ASN A 418 -15.92 -21.32 -3.76
N ARG A 419 -15.48 -20.69 -2.68
CA ARG A 419 -15.75 -21.16 -1.33
C ARG A 419 -17.22 -20.99 -0.94
N ARG A 420 -17.83 -19.86 -1.29
CA ARG A 420 -19.25 -19.64 -1.06
C ARG A 420 -20.09 -20.72 -1.73
N LEU A 421 -19.81 -21.03 -2.97
CA LEU A 421 -20.51 -22.09 -3.73
C LEU A 421 -20.34 -23.48 -3.08
N VAL A 422 -19.14 -23.79 -2.56
CA VAL A 422 -18.90 -25.07 -1.84
C VAL A 422 -19.64 -25.13 -0.51
N GLU A 423 -19.70 -24.03 0.24
CA GLU A 423 -20.44 -23.96 1.52
C GLU A 423 -21.94 -24.06 1.28
N GLU A 424 -22.50 -23.38 0.28
CA GLU A 424 -23.90 -23.48 -0.13
C GLU A 424 -24.27 -24.90 -0.59
N ALA A 425 -23.43 -25.55 -1.39
CA ALA A 425 -23.66 -26.94 -1.81
C ALA A 425 -23.67 -27.93 -0.63
N ARG A 426 -22.82 -27.72 0.39
CA ARG A 426 -22.79 -28.54 1.62
C ARG A 426 -24.00 -28.30 2.54
N ALA A 427 -24.61 -27.11 2.48
CA ALA A 427 -25.78 -26.78 3.27
C ALA A 427 -27.08 -27.33 2.67
N HIS A 428 -27.08 -27.70 1.40
CA HIS A 428 -28.26 -28.20 0.67
C HIS A 428 -28.17 -29.70 0.27
N GLY A 429 -27.06 -30.38 0.58
CA GLY A 429 -26.86 -31.84 0.45
C GLY A 429 -26.80 -32.54 1.78
#